data_97952108fe1137102a4afdf161c9f018
#
_entry.id   97952108fe1137102a4afdf161c9f018
#
_cell.length_a   1.000
_cell.length_b   1.000
_cell.length_c   1.000
_cell.angle_alpha   90.00
_cell.angle_beta   90.00
_cell.angle_gamma   90.00
#
_symmetry.space_group_name_H-M   'P 1'
#
loop_
_entity.id
_entity.type
_entity.pdbx_description
1 polymer ?
#
loop_
_entity_poly.entity_id
_entity_poly.type
_entity_poly.pdbx_seq_one_letter_code
_entity_poly.pdbx_strand_id
1 'polypeptide(L)'
;MIRKLIEEIIEKYYRESDEYYSRDREDESGNDLEMDEEIKSALEEKGIQFEIGFEDGFSSCGYDNDFLAVAWIEADGTLELKTVLLEIM
;
A
#
# COMPACT_ATOMS: atom_id res chain seq x y z
N MET A 1 -8.42 11.05 9.17
CA MET A 1 -7.09 11.25 8.70
C MET A 1 -6.69 10.20 7.68
N ILE A 2 -6.32 10.67 6.51
CA ILE A 2 -6.05 9.79 5.37
C ILE A 2 -4.82 8.91 5.60
N ARG A 3 -3.74 9.48 6.15
CA ARG A 3 -2.54 8.69 6.46
C ARG A 3 -2.86 7.48 7.33
N LYS A 4 -3.66 7.70 8.38
CA LYS A 4 -4.02 6.61 9.29
C LYS A 4 -4.87 5.55 8.60
N LEU A 5 -5.79 5.96 7.74
CA LEU A 5 -6.61 5.04 6.96
C LEU A 5 -5.73 4.15 6.07
N ILE A 6 -4.77 4.77 5.37
CA ILE A 6 -3.85 4.04 4.51
C ILE A 6 -2.99 3.08 5.33
N GLU A 7 -2.48 3.52 6.48
CA GLU A 7 -1.66 2.68 7.35
C GLU A 7 -2.43 1.48 7.87
N GLU A 8 -3.69 1.65 8.21
CA GLU A 8 -4.55 0.55 8.67
C GLU A 8 -4.76 -0.49 7.57
N ILE A 9 -4.92 -0.04 6.32
CA ILE A 9 -5.06 -0.95 5.20
C ILE A 9 -3.75 -1.70 4.96
N ILE A 10 -2.63 -0.98 4.97
CA ILE A 10 -1.31 -1.58 4.75
C ILE A 10 -1.01 -2.65 5.80
N GLU A 11 -1.36 -2.39 7.07
CA GLU A 11 -1.12 -3.35 8.15
C GLU A 11 -1.82 -4.70 7.92
N LYS A 12 -2.94 -4.71 7.22
CA LYS A 12 -3.63 -5.95 6.88
C LYS A 12 -2.79 -6.87 5.98
N TYR A 13 -1.81 -6.31 5.29
CA TYR A 13 -0.97 -7.05 4.36
C TYR A 13 0.39 -7.43 4.94
N TYR A 14 0.60 -7.09 6.19
CA TYR A 14 1.86 -7.41 6.86
C TYR A 14 1.98 -8.90 7.16
N ARG A 15 3.11 -9.48 6.78
CA ARG A 15 3.43 -10.88 7.05
C ARG A 15 4.49 -10.94 8.12
N GLU A 16 4.10 -11.33 9.31
CA GLU A 16 4.98 -11.37 10.47
C GLU A 16 6.16 -12.32 10.27
N SER A 17 5.91 -13.45 9.61
CA SER A 17 6.96 -14.45 9.37
C SER A 17 8.06 -13.97 8.46
N ASP A 18 7.75 -13.05 7.56
CA ASP A 18 8.69 -12.54 6.56
C ASP A 18 9.22 -11.15 6.90
N GLU A 19 8.61 -10.49 7.86
CA GLU A 19 8.90 -9.12 8.27
C GLU A 19 8.69 -8.07 7.17
N TYR A 20 7.91 -8.42 6.16
CA TYR A 20 7.60 -7.54 5.04
C TYR A 20 6.10 -7.53 4.77
N TYR A 21 5.67 -6.54 4.02
CA TYR A 21 4.30 -6.48 3.54
C TYR A 21 4.18 -7.26 2.23
N SER A 22 3.02 -7.86 2.00
CA SER A 22 2.71 -8.56 0.77
C SER A 22 1.80 -7.70 -0.10
N ARG A 23 1.89 -7.88 -1.42
CA ARG A 23 1.03 -7.14 -2.35
C ARG A 23 -0.40 -7.63 -2.34
N ASP A 24 -0.62 -8.85 -1.87
CA ASP A 24 -1.93 -9.47 -1.86
C ASP A 24 -2.23 -10.15 -0.52
N ARG A 25 -3.49 -10.41 -0.30
CA ARG A 25 -3.97 -11.20 0.82
C ARG A 25 -5.32 -11.80 0.46
N GLU A 26 -5.78 -12.75 1.24
CA GLU A 26 -7.11 -13.32 1.10
C GLU A 26 -8.01 -12.77 2.20
N ASP A 27 -9.28 -12.50 1.86
CA ASP A 27 -10.26 -12.13 2.86
C ASP A 27 -10.85 -13.39 3.54
N GLU A 28 -11.80 -13.22 4.45
CA GLU A 28 -12.41 -14.33 5.18
C GLU A 28 -13.15 -15.30 4.28
N SER A 29 -13.58 -14.85 3.10
CA SER A 29 -14.28 -15.66 2.12
C SER A 29 -13.36 -16.33 1.12
N GLY A 30 -12.04 -16.11 1.23
CA GLY A 30 -11.06 -16.67 0.33
C GLY A 30 -10.86 -15.89 -0.95
N ASN A 31 -11.40 -14.68 -1.04
CA ASN A 31 -11.21 -13.81 -2.20
C ASN A 31 -9.85 -13.12 -2.12
N ASP A 32 -9.18 -13.04 -3.26
CA ASP A 32 -7.90 -12.35 -3.35
C ASP A 32 -8.11 -10.84 -3.34
N LEU A 33 -7.35 -10.16 -2.47
CA LEU A 33 -7.37 -8.71 -2.38
C LEU A 33 -5.98 -8.18 -2.65
N GLU A 34 -5.90 -7.08 -3.38
CA GLU A 34 -4.62 -6.43 -3.66
C GLU A 34 -4.52 -5.13 -2.86
N MET A 35 -3.34 -4.89 -2.29
CA MET A 35 -3.11 -3.74 -1.42
C MET A 35 -3.44 -2.41 -2.10
N ASP A 36 -2.92 -2.20 -3.32
CA ASP A 36 -3.15 -0.96 -4.04
C ASP A 36 -4.62 -0.76 -4.39
N GLU A 37 -5.30 -1.83 -4.78
CA GLU A 37 -6.73 -1.75 -5.12
C GLU A 37 -7.58 -1.41 -3.90
N GLU A 38 -7.26 -1.98 -2.76
CA GLU A 38 -7.98 -1.69 -1.52
C GLU A 38 -7.80 -0.22 -1.11
N ILE A 39 -6.58 0.29 -1.22
CA ILE A 39 -6.30 1.70 -0.92
C ILE A 39 -7.01 2.62 -1.92
N LYS A 40 -6.96 2.29 -3.21
CA LYS A 40 -7.67 3.06 -4.24
C LYS A 40 -9.16 3.20 -3.92
N SER A 41 -9.80 2.09 -3.62
CA SER A 41 -11.22 2.07 -3.28
C SER A 41 -11.54 2.94 -2.08
N ALA A 42 -10.71 2.87 -1.03
CA ALA A 42 -10.92 3.65 0.17
C ALA A 42 -10.78 5.15 -0.09
N LEU A 43 -9.79 5.54 -0.89
CA LEU A 43 -9.57 6.95 -1.21
C LEU A 43 -10.64 7.51 -2.14
N GLU A 44 -11.10 6.69 -3.09
CA GLU A 44 -12.20 7.07 -3.98
C GLU A 44 -13.50 7.30 -3.21
N GLU A 45 -13.79 6.46 -2.23
CA GLU A 45 -14.95 6.65 -1.36
C GLU A 45 -14.88 7.96 -0.59
N LYS A 46 -13.68 8.40 -0.24
CA LYS A 46 -13.49 9.66 0.49
C LYS A 46 -13.46 10.88 -0.44
N GLY A 47 -13.44 10.68 -1.74
CA GLY A 47 -13.32 11.78 -2.70
C GLY A 47 -11.96 12.46 -2.67
N ILE A 48 -10.92 11.75 -2.30
CA ILE A 48 -9.57 12.26 -2.19
C ILE A 48 -8.84 12.10 -3.51
N GLN A 49 -8.10 13.13 -3.94
CA GLN A 49 -7.21 13.01 -5.08
C GLN A 49 -5.97 12.24 -4.65
N PHE A 50 -5.58 11.27 -5.45
CA PHE A 50 -4.44 10.43 -5.10
C PHE A 50 -3.76 9.86 -6.35
N GLU A 51 -2.52 9.42 -6.16
CA GLU A 51 -1.80 8.59 -7.11
C GLU A 51 -1.19 7.44 -6.32
N ILE A 52 -1.25 6.25 -6.89
CA ILE A 52 -0.76 5.05 -6.23
C ILE A 52 -0.15 4.11 -7.27
N GLY A 53 0.92 3.43 -6.89
CA GLY A 53 1.55 2.45 -7.74
C GLY A 53 2.65 1.71 -7.03
N PHE A 54 3.13 0.67 -7.66
CA PHE A 54 4.29 -0.07 -7.21
C PHE A 54 5.48 0.39 -8.02
N GLU A 55 6.59 0.64 -7.34
CA GLU A 55 7.84 1.03 -7.98
C GLU A 55 8.87 -0.06 -7.74
N ASP A 56 9.67 -0.33 -8.75
CA ASP A 56 10.73 -1.33 -8.64
C ASP A 56 11.76 -0.87 -7.61
N GLY A 57 12.02 -1.72 -6.63
CA GLY A 57 13.02 -1.45 -5.64
C GLY A 57 14.39 -1.87 -6.13
N PHE A 58 15.39 -1.30 -5.50
CA PHE A 58 16.79 -1.66 -5.76
C PHE A 58 17.29 -2.58 -4.65
N SER A 59 17.95 -3.67 -5.05
CA SER A 59 18.54 -4.58 -4.10
C SER A 59 19.97 -4.90 -4.50
N SER A 60 20.90 -4.70 -3.57
CA SER A 60 22.29 -5.06 -3.76
C SER A 60 22.55 -6.56 -3.55
N CYS A 61 21.55 -7.29 -3.08
CA CYS A 61 21.65 -8.70 -2.76
C CYS A 61 21.08 -9.62 -3.85
N GLY A 62 20.61 -9.07 -4.93
CA GLY A 62 20.01 -9.84 -6.01
C GLY A 62 18.53 -10.14 -5.84
N TYR A 63 17.92 -9.61 -4.82
CA TYR A 63 16.47 -9.70 -4.61
C TYR A 63 15.85 -8.38 -5.03
N ASP A 64 14.82 -8.43 -5.83
CA ASP A 64 14.07 -7.24 -6.19
C ASP A 64 12.92 -7.09 -5.21
N ASN A 65 12.84 -5.95 -4.56
CA ASN A 65 11.74 -5.60 -3.68
C ASN A 65 10.98 -4.44 -4.30
N ASP A 66 9.66 -4.52 -4.32
CA ASP A 66 8.85 -3.43 -4.79
C ASP A 66 8.47 -2.51 -3.63
N PHE A 67 8.28 -1.25 -3.94
CA PHE A 67 7.76 -0.27 -3.00
C PHE A 67 6.36 0.12 -3.42
N LEU A 68 5.46 0.19 -2.44
CA LEU A 68 4.17 0.81 -2.65
C LEU A 68 4.30 2.30 -2.33
N ALA A 69 3.99 3.13 -3.29
CA ALA A 69 4.00 4.58 -3.10
C ALA A 69 2.58 5.11 -3.27
N VAL A 70 2.09 5.84 -2.28
CA VAL A 70 0.78 6.47 -2.30
C VAL A 70 0.96 7.95 -2.04
N ALA A 71 0.55 8.77 -2.99
CA ALA A 71 0.54 10.22 -2.83
C ALA A 71 -0.92 10.68 -2.83
N TRP A 72 -1.29 11.55 -1.92
CA TRP A 72 -2.64 12.07 -1.84
C TRP A 72 -2.64 13.52 -1.39
N ILE A 73 -3.74 14.21 -1.64
CA ILE A 73 -3.89 15.60 -1.23
C ILE A 73 -4.84 15.66 -0.04
N GLU A 74 -4.31 16.15 1.09
CA GLU A 74 -5.11 16.35 2.30
C GLU A 74 -6.14 17.45 2.11
N ALA A 75 -7.12 17.49 3.02
CA ALA A 75 -8.19 18.50 2.96
C ALA A 75 -7.68 19.95 3.01
N ASP A 76 -6.50 20.18 3.58
CA ASP A 76 -5.87 21.50 3.64
C ASP A 76 -5.02 21.83 2.40
N GLY A 77 -4.96 20.92 1.42
CA GLY A 77 -4.18 21.08 0.20
C GLY A 77 -2.75 20.61 0.29
N THR A 78 -2.33 20.05 1.41
CA THR A 78 -0.97 19.53 1.59
C THR A 78 -0.82 18.17 0.89
N LEU A 79 0.28 18.01 0.14
CA LEU A 79 0.60 16.73 -0.48
C LEU A 79 1.34 15.85 0.52
N GLU A 80 0.86 14.63 0.69
CA GLU A 80 1.48 13.64 1.56
C GLU A 80 1.92 12.42 0.76
N LEU A 81 2.91 11.71 1.26
CA LEU A 81 3.43 10.51 0.61
C LEU A 81 3.68 9.42 1.65
N LYS A 82 3.22 8.23 1.35
CA LYS A 82 3.52 7.02 2.13
C LYS A 82 4.20 6.02 1.21
N THR A 83 5.33 5.47 1.64
CA THR A 83 6.06 4.45 0.89
C THR A 83 6.26 3.23 1.78
N VAL A 84 6.01 2.05 1.23
CA VAL A 84 6.14 0.79 1.95
C VAL A 84 6.99 -0.17 1.13
N LEU A 85 7.99 -0.76 1.77
CA LEU A 85 8.79 -1.82 1.16
C LEU A 85 7.96 -3.10 1.16
N LEU A 86 7.81 -3.71 -0.01
CA LEU A 86 7.04 -4.93 -0.17
C LEU A 86 7.94 -6.11 -0.47
N GLU A 87 7.50 -7.29 -0.03
CA GLU A 87 8.13 -8.53 -0.43
C GLU A 87 7.65 -8.91 -1.82
N ILE A 88 8.59 -9.31 -2.68
CA ILE A 88 8.26 -9.84 -4.00
C ILE A 88 8.14 -11.34 -3.90
N MET A 89 7.03 -11.85 -4.35
CA MET A 89 6.81 -13.28 -4.42
C MET A 89 6.84 -13.76 -5.86
#